data_c5c3e84853b41b2a327b5b48bdb66422
#
_entry.id   c5c3e84853b41b2a327b5b48bdb66422
#
_cell.length_a   1.000
_cell.length_b   1.000
_cell.length_c   1.000
_cell.angle_alpha   90.00
_cell.angle_beta   90.00
_cell.angle_gamma   90.00
#
_symmetry.space_group_name_H-M   'P 1'
#
loop_
_entity.id
_entity.type
_entity.pdbx_description
1 polymer ?
#
loop_
_entity_poly.entity_id
_entity_poly.type
_entity_poly.pdbx_seq_one_letter_code
_entity_poly.pdbx_strand_id
1 'polypeptide(L)'
;LSLLEQHIETGHKSQQTFATLFLDIDHFKHINDSMGHFCGDQLLSKLAIRLQDILHLNAHVARIGGDEFVIILPDVHSDVALLETVGDILSVFQQPFDLANHDSLRVSTSIGIALYPRDGQDSETLLKNADTAMYLAKKNGRNGYAFYSPDLTDKSVSHVRIQSALHQAIEKQQLRLEFQPQYNLEQHAIVGVETLLRWQHPEFGLVPPADFIPIAEKTGLIQSI
;
A
#
# COMPACT_ATOMS: atom_id res chain seq x y z
N LEU A 1 -18.64 -9.13 4.31
CA LEU A 1 -18.19 -9.80 5.54
C LEU A 1 -18.71 -11.24 5.61
N SER A 2 -20.01 -11.50 5.42
CA SER A 2 -20.58 -12.85 5.53
C SER A 2 -19.92 -13.90 4.60
N LEU A 3 -19.50 -13.51 3.39
CA LEU A 3 -18.78 -14.39 2.47
C LEU A 3 -17.38 -14.76 2.98
N LEU A 4 -16.66 -13.81 3.52
CA LEU A 4 -15.32 -14.06 4.08
C LEU A 4 -15.42 -15.00 5.31
N GLU A 5 -16.43 -14.81 6.17
CA GLU A 5 -16.71 -15.67 7.30
C GLU A 5 -17.03 -17.12 6.85
N GLN A 6 -17.81 -17.29 5.76
CA GLN A 6 -18.08 -18.60 5.18
C GLN A 6 -16.80 -19.29 4.67
N HIS A 7 -15.89 -18.54 4.03
CA HIS A 7 -14.60 -19.08 3.59
C HIS A 7 -13.71 -19.46 4.79
N ILE A 8 -13.73 -18.70 5.87
CA ILE A 8 -13.02 -19.03 7.11
C ILE A 8 -13.56 -20.32 7.73
N GLU A 9 -14.89 -20.44 7.85
CA GLU A 9 -15.52 -21.67 8.37
C GLU A 9 -15.20 -22.89 7.53
N THR A 10 -15.23 -22.74 6.20
CA THR A 10 -14.89 -23.81 5.26
C THR A 10 -13.42 -24.15 5.34
N GLY A 11 -12.54 -23.16 5.32
CA GLY A 11 -11.10 -23.35 5.45
C GLY A 11 -10.69 -24.01 6.76
N HIS A 12 -11.37 -23.66 7.86
CA HIS A 12 -11.13 -24.31 9.16
C HIS A 12 -11.51 -25.81 9.15
N LYS A 13 -12.60 -26.17 8.46
CA LYS A 13 -13.07 -27.57 8.38
C LYS A 13 -12.23 -28.42 7.40
N SER A 14 -11.83 -27.84 6.27
CA SER A 14 -11.16 -28.55 5.16
C SER A 14 -9.64 -28.33 5.10
N GLN A 15 -9.07 -27.55 6.03
CA GLN A 15 -7.66 -27.13 5.99
C GLN A 15 -7.25 -26.45 4.67
N GLN A 16 -8.20 -25.79 4.02
CA GLN A 16 -7.96 -25.04 2.79
C GLN A 16 -7.39 -23.66 3.08
N THR A 17 -6.47 -23.25 2.22
CA THR A 17 -5.92 -21.89 2.22
C THR A 17 -6.64 -21.04 1.19
N PHE A 18 -6.87 -19.76 1.49
CA PHE A 18 -7.39 -18.79 0.54
C PHE A 18 -6.68 -17.44 0.70
N ALA A 19 -6.73 -16.62 -0.33
CA ALA A 19 -6.18 -15.27 -0.27
C ALA A 19 -7.30 -14.22 -0.19
N THR A 20 -7.09 -13.21 0.65
CA THR A 20 -7.87 -11.98 0.69
C THR A 20 -7.01 -10.88 0.09
N LEU A 21 -7.48 -10.29 -1.01
CA LEU A 21 -6.82 -9.18 -1.68
C LEU A 21 -7.62 -7.91 -1.39
N PHE A 22 -6.93 -6.86 -0.96
CA PHE A 22 -7.49 -5.52 -0.82
C PHE A 22 -6.92 -4.62 -1.92
N LEU A 23 -7.79 -4.06 -2.76
CA LEU A 23 -7.41 -3.24 -3.89
C LEU A 23 -7.91 -1.81 -3.71
N ASP A 24 -7.11 -0.85 -4.16
CA ASP A 24 -7.48 0.56 -4.21
C ASP A 24 -6.99 1.15 -5.54
N ILE A 25 -7.85 1.94 -6.19
CA ILE A 25 -7.51 2.59 -7.46
C ILE A 25 -6.61 3.79 -7.20
N ASP A 26 -5.39 3.73 -7.71
CA ASP A 26 -4.42 4.80 -7.50
C ASP A 26 -4.95 6.14 -8.03
N HIS A 27 -4.87 7.17 -7.18
CA HIS A 27 -5.28 8.54 -7.51
C HIS A 27 -6.75 8.73 -7.89
N PHE A 28 -7.67 7.85 -7.48
CA PHE A 28 -9.09 7.92 -7.84
C PHE A 28 -9.74 9.26 -7.47
N LYS A 29 -9.34 9.85 -6.34
CA LYS A 29 -9.81 11.20 -5.97
C LYS A 29 -9.49 12.23 -7.04
N HIS A 30 -8.28 12.21 -7.63
CA HIS A 30 -7.91 13.13 -8.71
C HIS A 30 -8.76 12.92 -9.98
N ILE A 31 -9.17 11.68 -10.25
CA ILE A 31 -10.08 11.38 -11.36
C ILE A 31 -11.42 12.05 -11.10
N ASN A 32 -12.00 11.86 -9.91
CA ASN A 32 -13.25 12.51 -9.53
C ASN A 32 -13.17 14.04 -9.56
N ASP A 33 -12.08 14.60 -9.02
CA ASP A 33 -11.88 16.06 -8.96
C ASP A 33 -11.73 16.67 -10.37
N SER A 34 -11.13 15.93 -11.31
CA SER A 34 -10.85 16.41 -12.67
C SER A 34 -11.94 16.13 -13.68
N MET A 35 -12.60 14.96 -13.60
CA MET A 35 -13.54 14.44 -14.59
C MET A 35 -14.98 14.28 -14.06
N GLY A 36 -15.16 14.55 -12.76
CA GLY A 36 -16.46 14.45 -12.07
C GLY A 36 -16.79 13.06 -11.58
N HIS A 37 -17.66 12.99 -10.56
CA HIS A 37 -18.08 11.75 -9.91
C HIS A 37 -18.76 10.75 -10.88
N PHE A 38 -19.48 11.24 -11.88
CA PHE A 38 -20.11 10.38 -12.90
C PHE A 38 -19.07 9.55 -13.67
N CYS A 39 -17.94 10.16 -14.01
CA CYS A 39 -16.82 9.48 -14.66
C CYS A 39 -16.18 8.42 -13.73
N GLY A 40 -15.99 8.77 -12.44
CA GLY A 40 -15.53 7.83 -11.43
C GLY A 40 -16.47 6.62 -11.27
N ASP A 41 -17.78 6.84 -11.23
CA ASP A 41 -18.76 5.76 -11.12
C ASP A 41 -18.76 4.84 -12.35
N GLN A 42 -18.57 5.39 -13.55
CA GLN A 42 -18.41 4.60 -14.77
C GLN A 42 -17.14 3.75 -14.72
N LEU A 43 -16.02 4.32 -14.27
CA LEU A 43 -14.76 3.60 -14.09
C LEU A 43 -14.95 2.41 -13.14
N LEU A 44 -15.53 2.65 -11.96
CA LEU A 44 -15.78 1.61 -10.96
C LEU A 44 -16.67 0.49 -11.51
N SER A 45 -17.72 0.83 -12.24
CA SER A 45 -18.62 -0.15 -12.85
C SER A 45 -17.91 -1.01 -13.90
N LYS A 46 -17.12 -0.39 -14.78
CA LYS A 46 -16.35 -1.11 -15.79
C LYS A 46 -15.23 -1.96 -15.17
N LEU A 47 -14.59 -1.47 -14.13
CA LEU A 47 -13.60 -2.23 -13.39
C LEU A 47 -14.21 -3.49 -12.75
N ALA A 48 -15.37 -3.35 -12.09
CA ALA A 48 -16.05 -4.50 -11.50
C ALA A 48 -16.37 -5.58 -12.54
N ILE A 49 -16.83 -5.21 -13.72
CA ILE A 49 -17.09 -6.15 -14.83
C ILE A 49 -15.79 -6.82 -15.27
N ARG A 50 -14.73 -6.06 -15.57
CA ARG A 50 -13.45 -6.61 -15.99
C ARG A 50 -12.84 -7.57 -14.97
N LEU A 51 -12.94 -7.26 -13.67
CA LEU A 51 -12.47 -8.14 -12.61
C LEU A 51 -13.27 -9.44 -12.54
N GLN A 52 -14.60 -9.37 -12.74
CA GLN A 52 -15.45 -10.57 -12.79
C GLN A 52 -15.16 -11.44 -14.00
N ASP A 53 -14.85 -10.85 -15.15
CA ASP A 53 -14.57 -11.57 -16.41
C ASP A 53 -13.27 -12.37 -16.35
N ILE A 54 -12.24 -11.88 -15.64
CA ILE A 54 -10.94 -12.55 -15.54
C ILE A 54 -10.85 -13.55 -14.40
N LEU A 55 -11.68 -13.38 -13.38
CA LEU A 55 -11.60 -14.22 -12.19
C LEU A 55 -12.47 -15.49 -12.39
N HIS A 56 -11.95 -16.61 -11.92
CA HIS A 56 -12.67 -17.88 -11.96
C HIS A 56 -13.98 -17.81 -11.16
N LEU A 57 -14.93 -18.69 -11.50
CA LEU A 57 -16.30 -18.75 -10.92
C LEU A 57 -16.33 -18.83 -9.38
N ASN A 58 -15.25 -19.29 -8.75
CA ASN A 58 -15.18 -19.43 -7.30
C ASN A 58 -14.58 -18.20 -6.60
N ALA A 59 -14.05 -17.24 -7.34
CA ALA A 59 -13.53 -15.99 -6.76
C ALA A 59 -14.69 -15.01 -6.49
N HIS A 60 -14.57 -14.27 -5.40
CA HIS A 60 -15.59 -13.30 -5.04
C HIS A 60 -15.01 -11.89 -5.07
N VAL A 61 -15.66 -10.99 -5.80
CA VAL A 61 -15.31 -9.57 -5.87
C VAL A 61 -16.37 -8.76 -5.15
N ALA A 62 -15.97 -7.92 -4.23
CA ALA A 62 -16.85 -7.01 -3.52
C ALA A 62 -16.23 -5.59 -3.49
N ARG A 63 -17.06 -4.57 -3.74
CA ARG A 63 -16.69 -3.17 -3.47
C ARG A 63 -17.12 -2.85 -2.05
N ILE A 64 -16.17 -2.41 -1.20
CA ILE A 64 -16.42 -2.09 0.21
C ILE A 64 -16.87 -0.62 0.35
N GLY A 65 -16.24 0.27 -0.39
CA GLY A 65 -16.58 1.70 -0.39
C GLY A 65 -15.63 2.50 -1.26
N GLY A 66 -16.05 3.68 -1.72
CA GLY A 66 -15.20 4.56 -2.53
C GLY A 66 -14.58 3.83 -3.72
N ASP A 67 -13.25 3.75 -3.74
CA ASP A 67 -12.40 3.10 -4.75
C ASP A 67 -11.82 1.76 -4.28
N GLU A 68 -12.32 1.23 -3.16
CA GLU A 68 -11.80 0.03 -2.51
C GLU A 68 -12.59 -1.22 -2.92
N PHE A 69 -11.87 -2.23 -3.37
CA PHE A 69 -12.40 -3.55 -3.69
C PHE A 69 -11.72 -4.63 -2.84
N VAL A 70 -12.47 -5.66 -2.50
CA VAL A 70 -11.93 -6.89 -1.90
C VAL A 70 -12.20 -8.04 -2.82
N ILE A 71 -11.18 -8.87 -3.00
CA ILE A 71 -11.28 -10.13 -3.75
C ILE A 71 -10.92 -11.26 -2.80
N ILE A 72 -11.74 -12.29 -2.77
CA ILE A 72 -11.45 -13.55 -2.09
C ILE A 72 -11.11 -14.58 -3.17
N LEU A 73 -9.90 -15.12 -3.12
CA LEU A 73 -9.42 -16.17 -4.00
C LEU A 73 -9.37 -17.48 -3.20
N PRO A 74 -10.34 -18.40 -3.37
CA PRO A 74 -10.33 -19.69 -2.72
C PRO A 74 -9.24 -20.59 -3.32
N ASP A 75 -8.91 -21.66 -2.62
CA ASP A 75 -8.06 -22.76 -3.08
C ASP A 75 -6.66 -22.33 -3.56
N VAL A 76 -5.99 -21.49 -2.77
CA VAL A 76 -4.61 -21.08 -3.06
C VAL A 76 -3.67 -22.26 -2.73
N HIS A 77 -3.28 -23.00 -3.76
CA HIS A 77 -2.41 -24.19 -3.59
C HIS A 77 -0.91 -23.86 -3.70
N SER A 78 -0.56 -22.72 -4.29
CA SER A 78 0.84 -22.29 -4.42
C SER A 78 0.94 -20.75 -4.59
N ASP A 79 2.07 -20.21 -4.15
CA ASP A 79 2.38 -18.78 -4.35
C ASP A 79 2.48 -18.44 -5.85
N VAL A 80 2.91 -19.39 -6.69
CA VAL A 80 3.02 -19.16 -8.14
C VAL A 80 1.65 -18.92 -8.77
N ALA A 81 0.67 -19.82 -8.49
CA ALA A 81 -0.69 -19.66 -9.00
C ALA A 81 -1.37 -18.38 -8.49
N LEU A 82 -1.11 -18.03 -7.24
CA LEU A 82 -1.60 -16.75 -6.69
C LEU A 82 -1.00 -15.55 -7.42
N LEU A 83 0.31 -15.56 -7.69
CA LEU A 83 1.00 -14.48 -8.39
C LEU A 83 0.55 -14.37 -9.85
N GLU A 84 0.25 -15.46 -10.53
CA GLU A 84 -0.36 -15.45 -11.87
C GLU A 84 -1.72 -14.73 -11.83
N THR A 85 -2.61 -15.10 -10.89
CA THR A 85 -3.91 -14.44 -10.74
C THR A 85 -3.76 -12.95 -10.39
N VAL A 86 -2.81 -12.59 -9.52
CA VAL A 86 -2.52 -11.18 -9.20
C VAL A 86 -2.00 -10.43 -10.44
N GLY A 87 -1.17 -11.08 -11.26
CA GLY A 87 -0.70 -10.56 -12.55
C GLY A 87 -1.87 -10.30 -13.51
N ASP A 88 -2.82 -11.21 -13.61
CA ASP A 88 -4.04 -11.05 -14.41
C ASP A 88 -4.87 -9.87 -13.91
N ILE A 89 -5.07 -9.73 -12.59
CA ILE A 89 -5.77 -8.58 -12.00
C ILE A 89 -5.05 -7.27 -12.36
N LEU A 90 -3.73 -7.18 -12.23
CA LEU A 90 -2.98 -6.00 -12.61
C LEU A 90 -3.09 -5.68 -14.11
N SER A 91 -3.18 -6.71 -14.96
CA SER A 91 -3.33 -6.55 -16.42
C SER A 91 -4.63 -5.85 -16.81
N VAL A 92 -5.70 -6.00 -16.03
CA VAL A 92 -6.99 -5.30 -16.21
C VAL A 92 -6.79 -3.78 -16.24
N PHE A 93 -5.88 -3.28 -15.43
CA PHE A 93 -5.60 -1.85 -15.30
C PHE A 93 -4.66 -1.32 -16.40
N GLN A 94 -3.92 -2.19 -17.08
CA GLN A 94 -3.07 -1.79 -18.19
C GLN A 94 -3.87 -1.38 -19.43
N GLN A 95 -5.08 -1.94 -19.58
CA GLN A 95 -5.98 -1.57 -20.66
C GLN A 95 -6.74 -0.28 -20.32
N PRO A 96 -6.78 0.70 -21.23
CA PRO A 96 -7.49 1.94 -20.97
C PRO A 96 -8.99 1.70 -20.79
N PHE A 97 -9.61 2.57 -20.00
CA PHE A 97 -11.06 2.57 -19.77
C PHE A 97 -11.68 3.64 -20.67
N ASP A 98 -12.51 3.22 -21.59
CA ASP A 98 -13.30 4.12 -22.44
C ASP A 98 -14.49 4.63 -21.62
N LEU A 99 -14.49 5.90 -21.27
CA LEU A 99 -15.52 6.54 -20.47
C LEU A 99 -16.35 7.47 -21.35
N ALA A 100 -17.67 7.54 -21.10
CA ALA A 100 -18.54 8.40 -21.88
C ALA A 100 -18.07 9.88 -21.81
N ASN A 101 -17.99 10.52 -22.97
CA ASN A 101 -17.58 11.92 -23.15
C ASN A 101 -16.12 12.28 -22.76
N HIS A 102 -15.26 11.28 -22.57
CA HIS A 102 -13.85 11.49 -22.28
C HIS A 102 -12.98 10.57 -23.14
N ASP A 103 -11.73 10.99 -23.37
CA ASP A 103 -10.70 10.11 -23.94
C ASP A 103 -10.45 8.92 -23.02
N SER A 104 -9.90 7.84 -23.56
CA SER A 104 -9.64 6.63 -22.81
C SER A 104 -8.69 6.89 -21.63
N LEU A 105 -9.13 6.53 -20.43
CA LEU A 105 -8.42 6.76 -19.16
C LEU A 105 -7.54 5.55 -18.81
N ARG A 106 -6.28 5.80 -18.48
CA ARG A 106 -5.39 4.80 -17.89
C ARG A 106 -5.33 5.01 -16.38
N VAL A 107 -5.52 3.93 -15.65
CA VAL A 107 -5.45 3.92 -14.19
C VAL A 107 -4.57 2.76 -13.73
N SER A 108 -4.08 2.83 -12.50
CA SER A 108 -3.37 1.76 -11.85
C SER A 108 -4.03 1.40 -10.51
N THR A 109 -3.59 0.31 -9.92
CA THR A 109 -4.07 -0.14 -8.63
C THR A 109 -2.93 -0.56 -7.73
N SER A 110 -3.15 -0.40 -6.43
CA SER A 110 -2.31 -0.97 -5.38
C SER A 110 -3.06 -2.10 -4.70
N ILE A 111 -2.43 -3.27 -4.58
CA ILE A 111 -3.03 -4.50 -4.07
C ILE A 111 -2.28 -4.96 -2.83
N GLY A 112 -3.00 -5.21 -1.74
CA GLY A 112 -2.48 -5.90 -0.56
C GLY A 112 -3.04 -7.30 -0.46
N ILE A 113 -2.22 -8.25 -0.05
CA ILE A 113 -2.52 -9.68 -0.03
C ILE A 113 -2.32 -10.25 1.37
N ALA A 114 -3.35 -10.86 1.94
CA ALA A 114 -3.29 -11.62 3.18
C ALA A 114 -3.80 -13.05 2.95
N LEU A 115 -3.12 -14.04 3.53
CA LEU A 115 -3.43 -15.46 3.36
C LEU A 115 -4.04 -16.04 4.63
N TYR A 116 -5.16 -16.74 4.49
CA TYR A 116 -5.72 -17.57 5.54
C TYR A 116 -5.06 -18.97 5.54
N PRO A 117 -4.73 -19.55 6.69
CA PRO A 117 -4.84 -19.00 8.05
C PRO A 117 -3.57 -18.25 8.51
N ARG A 118 -2.53 -18.15 7.66
CA ARG A 118 -1.21 -17.62 7.98
C ARG A 118 -1.25 -16.18 8.50
N ASP A 119 -2.02 -15.33 7.82
CA ASP A 119 -2.03 -13.88 8.03
C ASP A 119 -3.28 -13.40 8.79
N GLY A 120 -4.14 -14.32 9.25
CA GLY A 120 -5.32 -14.04 10.06
C GLY A 120 -6.27 -15.24 10.09
N GLN A 121 -7.03 -15.36 11.18
CA GLN A 121 -7.99 -16.45 11.38
C GLN A 121 -9.44 -15.94 11.48
N ASP A 122 -9.64 -14.63 11.42
CA ASP A 122 -10.94 -13.98 11.41
C ASP A 122 -11.00 -12.93 10.29
N SER A 123 -12.20 -12.51 9.94
CA SER A 123 -12.45 -11.62 8.82
C SER A 123 -11.87 -10.21 9.03
N GLU A 124 -11.92 -9.70 10.25
CA GLU A 124 -11.41 -8.37 10.60
C GLU A 124 -9.88 -8.34 10.47
N THR A 125 -9.21 -9.35 11.01
CA THR A 125 -7.74 -9.48 10.94
C THR A 125 -7.26 -9.63 9.50
N LEU A 126 -7.90 -10.48 8.69
CA LEU A 126 -7.51 -10.67 7.29
C LEU A 126 -7.68 -9.39 6.46
N LEU A 127 -8.81 -8.69 6.61
CA LEU A 127 -9.05 -7.43 5.89
C LEU A 127 -8.06 -6.35 6.33
N LYS A 128 -7.83 -6.18 7.62
CA LYS A 128 -6.86 -5.24 8.17
C LYS A 128 -5.44 -5.52 7.66
N ASN A 129 -5.06 -6.78 7.60
CA ASN A 129 -3.72 -7.17 7.18
C ASN A 129 -3.54 -7.02 5.67
N ALA A 130 -4.58 -7.31 4.87
CA ALA A 130 -4.58 -7.02 3.44
C ALA A 130 -4.52 -5.51 3.16
N ASP A 131 -5.29 -4.68 3.88
CA ASP A 131 -5.22 -3.22 3.78
C ASP A 131 -3.82 -2.68 4.14
N THR A 132 -3.23 -3.20 5.23
CA THR A 132 -1.85 -2.85 5.63
C THR A 132 -0.84 -3.15 4.51
N ALA A 133 -0.97 -4.30 3.85
CA ALA A 133 -0.13 -4.67 2.71
C ALA A 133 -0.38 -3.76 1.49
N MET A 134 -1.64 -3.43 1.19
CA MET A 134 -2.01 -2.50 0.11
C MET A 134 -1.37 -1.12 0.33
N TYR A 135 -1.38 -0.62 1.56
CA TYR A 135 -0.70 0.62 1.89
C TYR A 135 0.82 0.56 1.62
N LEU A 136 1.46 -0.60 1.85
CA LEU A 136 2.87 -0.80 1.47
C LEU A 136 3.06 -0.75 -0.05
N ALA A 137 2.18 -1.38 -0.83
CA ALA A 137 2.22 -1.30 -2.29
C ALA A 137 2.13 0.17 -2.75
N LYS A 138 1.26 0.98 -2.14
CA LYS A 138 1.18 2.43 -2.39
C LYS A 138 2.48 3.18 -2.08
N LYS A 139 3.16 2.83 -0.99
CA LYS A 139 4.46 3.43 -0.62
C LYS A 139 5.58 3.05 -1.56
N ASN A 140 5.58 1.82 -2.07
CA ASN A 140 6.62 1.29 -2.94
C ASN A 140 6.49 1.75 -4.40
N GLY A 141 5.68 2.77 -4.67
CA GLY A 141 5.56 3.38 -6.00
C GLY A 141 4.21 3.12 -6.68
N ARG A 142 3.25 2.49 -6.00
CA ARG A 142 1.93 2.13 -6.55
C ARG A 142 2.03 1.13 -7.71
N ASN A 143 0.91 0.95 -8.44
CA ASN A 143 0.84 0.09 -9.62
C ASN A 143 1.48 -1.29 -9.39
N GLY A 144 1.06 -1.97 -8.33
CA GLY A 144 1.65 -3.24 -7.94
C GLY A 144 1.00 -3.86 -6.73
N TYR A 145 1.66 -4.81 -6.13
CA TYR A 145 1.14 -5.54 -4.99
C TYR A 145 2.17 -5.69 -3.86
N ALA A 146 1.69 -6.01 -2.67
CA ALA A 146 2.51 -6.45 -1.55
C ALA A 146 1.80 -7.55 -0.76
N PHE A 147 2.58 -8.50 -0.25
CA PHE A 147 2.09 -9.47 0.72
C PHE A 147 2.16 -8.88 2.13
N TYR A 148 1.18 -9.25 2.94
CA TYR A 148 1.26 -8.97 4.37
C TYR A 148 2.44 -9.74 5.00
N SER A 149 3.12 -9.06 5.91
CA SER A 149 4.00 -9.71 6.89
C SER A 149 3.84 -9.01 8.24
N PRO A 150 4.05 -9.68 9.37
CA PRO A 150 3.96 -9.07 10.70
C PRO A 150 4.80 -7.80 10.84
N ASP A 151 5.99 -7.77 10.25
CA ASP A 151 6.90 -6.61 10.25
C ASP A 151 6.29 -5.37 9.58
N LEU A 152 5.30 -5.54 8.69
CA LEU A 152 4.60 -4.44 8.04
C LEU A 152 3.68 -3.69 8.98
N THR A 153 3.03 -4.40 9.91
CA THR A 153 2.15 -3.78 10.90
C THR A 153 2.94 -2.83 11.79
N ASP A 154 4.10 -3.28 12.27
CA ASP A 154 4.98 -2.46 13.09
C ASP A 154 5.49 -1.22 12.33
N LYS A 155 5.87 -1.40 11.06
CA LYS A 155 6.29 -0.28 10.19
C LYS A 155 5.17 0.69 9.88
N SER A 156 3.95 0.21 9.64
CA SER A 156 2.80 1.08 9.32
C SER A 156 2.35 1.89 10.53
N VAL A 157 2.27 1.27 11.71
CA VAL A 157 1.98 1.95 12.98
C VAL A 157 3.08 2.97 13.30
N SER A 158 4.35 2.59 13.12
CA SER A 158 5.49 3.49 13.30
C SER A 158 5.41 4.69 12.38
N HIS A 159 5.03 4.53 11.12
CA HIS A 159 4.95 5.62 10.17
C HIS A 159 3.91 6.69 10.55
N VAL A 160 2.70 6.29 10.98
CA VAL A 160 1.67 7.24 11.43
C VAL A 160 2.14 7.98 12.68
N ARG A 161 2.78 7.27 13.61
CA ARG A 161 3.36 7.88 14.81
C ARG A 161 4.51 8.85 14.48
N ILE A 162 5.41 8.45 13.57
CA ILE A 162 6.52 9.29 13.09
C ILE A 162 5.98 10.54 12.40
N GLN A 163 4.97 10.42 11.54
CA GLN A 163 4.36 11.57 10.88
C GLN A 163 3.76 12.57 11.90
N SER A 164 3.01 12.08 12.87
CA SER A 164 2.45 12.92 13.93
C SER A 164 3.51 13.59 14.80
N ALA A 165 4.57 12.85 15.16
CA ALA A 165 5.67 13.34 15.99
C ALA A 165 6.57 14.34 15.24
N LEU A 166 6.73 14.20 13.92
CA LEU A 166 7.61 15.05 13.11
C LEU A 166 7.18 16.52 13.13
N HIS A 167 5.86 16.80 13.17
CA HIS A 167 5.35 18.17 13.33
C HIS A 167 5.86 18.85 14.62
N GLN A 168 6.04 18.07 15.68
CA GLN A 168 6.52 18.57 16.96
C GLN A 168 8.04 18.55 17.10
N ALA A 169 8.74 17.81 16.22
CA ALA A 169 10.17 17.59 16.31
C ALA A 169 10.99 18.88 16.19
N ILE A 170 10.51 19.83 15.35
CA ILE A 170 11.13 21.13 15.12
C ILE A 170 10.98 22.00 16.37
N GLU A 171 9.76 22.12 16.87
CA GLU A 171 9.46 22.94 18.07
C GLU A 171 10.17 22.41 19.32
N LYS A 172 10.26 21.07 19.44
CA LYS A 172 10.89 20.41 20.58
C LYS A 172 12.41 20.20 20.43
N GLN A 173 13.04 20.79 19.39
CA GLN A 173 14.47 20.70 19.13
C GLN A 173 15.01 19.27 19.15
N GLN A 174 14.28 18.33 18.56
CA GLN A 174 14.64 16.91 18.50
C GLN A 174 15.51 16.56 17.28
N LEU A 175 15.67 17.51 16.37
CA LEU A 175 16.49 17.38 15.16
C LEU A 175 17.87 17.99 15.38
N ARG A 176 18.90 17.28 14.91
CA ARG A 176 20.29 17.75 14.97
C ARG A 176 21.03 17.40 13.69
N LEU A 177 22.06 18.17 13.37
CA LEU A 177 22.97 17.90 12.27
C LEU A 177 24.23 17.21 12.77
N GLU A 178 24.61 16.15 12.11
CA GLU A 178 25.92 15.51 12.24
C GLU A 178 26.71 15.74 10.96
N PHE A 179 28.03 15.88 11.10
CA PHE A 179 28.91 16.21 9.99
C PHE A 179 29.91 15.07 9.78
N GLN A 180 29.89 14.49 8.57
CA GLN A 180 30.84 13.44 8.19
C GLN A 180 31.90 14.02 7.24
N PRO A 181 33.19 14.07 7.64
CA PRO A 181 34.22 14.61 6.77
C PRO A 181 34.49 13.66 5.60
N GLN A 182 34.64 14.23 4.41
CA GLN A 182 35.09 13.55 3.20
C GLN A 182 36.61 13.78 3.04
N TYR A 183 37.37 12.70 3.12
CA TYR A 183 38.82 12.74 3.06
C TYR A 183 39.33 12.27 1.70
N ASN A 184 40.14 13.10 1.06
CA ASN A 184 40.82 12.73 -0.18
C ASN A 184 42.14 12.01 0.15
N LEU A 185 42.25 10.75 -0.29
CA LEU A 185 43.41 9.92 -0.01
C LEU A 185 44.68 10.36 -0.79
N GLU A 186 44.53 10.98 -1.97
CA GLU A 186 45.66 11.46 -2.75
C GLU A 186 46.25 12.76 -2.20
N GLN A 187 45.36 13.67 -1.78
CA GLN A 187 45.72 14.98 -1.26
C GLN A 187 46.00 14.99 0.23
N HIS A 188 45.72 13.86 0.91
CA HIS A 188 45.81 13.74 2.39
C HIS A 188 45.10 14.88 3.14
N ALA A 189 43.93 15.31 2.61
CA ALA A 189 43.20 16.46 3.15
C ALA A 189 41.68 16.21 3.19
N ILE A 190 40.97 16.90 4.10
CA ILE A 190 39.50 16.95 4.10
C ILE A 190 39.10 17.89 2.94
N VAL A 191 38.31 17.37 2.00
CA VAL A 191 37.86 18.09 0.80
C VAL A 191 36.41 18.48 0.87
N GLY A 192 35.65 17.96 1.84
CA GLY A 192 34.26 18.27 2.02
C GLY A 192 33.72 17.72 3.32
N VAL A 193 32.47 18.06 3.59
CA VAL A 193 31.72 17.56 4.75
C VAL A 193 30.31 17.19 4.28
N GLU A 194 29.86 15.98 4.55
CA GLU A 194 28.49 15.59 4.37
C GLU A 194 27.69 15.96 5.62
N THR A 195 26.56 16.64 5.41
CA THR A 195 25.65 17.02 6.51
C THR A 195 24.56 15.98 6.62
N LEU A 196 24.47 15.34 7.75
CA LEU A 196 23.57 14.23 8.00
C LEU A 196 22.57 14.62 9.10
N LEU A 197 21.29 14.68 8.72
CA LEU A 197 20.22 14.97 9.67
C LEU A 197 19.97 13.77 10.59
N ARG A 198 19.81 14.03 11.88
CA ARG A 198 19.46 13.05 12.91
C ARG A 198 18.25 13.51 13.69
N TRP A 199 17.36 12.59 13.98
CA TRP A 199 16.18 12.85 14.82
C TRP A 199 16.24 11.96 16.06
N GLN A 200 16.34 12.58 17.22
CA GLN A 200 16.30 11.91 18.51
C GLN A 200 14.93 12.11 19.15
N HIS A 201 14.06 11.10 19.06
CA HIS A 201 12.75 11.14 19.67
C HIS A 201 12.76 10.51 21.06
N PRO A 202 12.03 11.07 22.07
CA PRO A 202 12.04 10.55 23.44
C PRO A 202 11.57 9.10 23.58
N GLU A 203 10.56 8.69 22.79
CA GLU A 203 9.99 7.34 22.83
C GLU A 203 10.59 6.40 21.78
N PHE A 204 10.89 6.91 20.57
CA PHE A 204 11.36 6.08 19.45
C PHE A 204 12.88 5.97 19.40
N GLY A 205 13.60 6.71 20.25
CA GLY A 205 15.05 6.78 20.18
C GLY A 205 15.55 7.51 18.93
N LEU A 206 16.64 7.01 18.35
CA LEU A 206 17.17 7.54 17.10
C LEU A 206 16.33 7.06 15.90
N VAL A 207 15.56 7.97 15.30
CA VAL A 207 14.75 7.69 14.12
C VAL A 207 15.62 7.78 12.86
N PRO A 208 15.70 6.74 12.03
CA PRO A 208 16.50 6.75 10.80
C PRO A 208 16.02 7.83 9.81
N PRO A 209 16.92 8.53 9.11
CA PRO A 209 16.54 9.50 8.07
C PRO A 209 15.62 8.93 6.98
N ALA A 210 15.84 7.68 6.59
CA ALA A 210 15.02 6.97 5.60
C ALA A 210 13.54 6.84 6.00
N ASP A 211 13.23 6.91 7.30
CA ASP A 211 11.87 6.76 7.80
C ASP A 211 11.12 8.11 7.90
N PHE A 212 11.82 9.24 8.11
CA PHE A 212 11.15 10.52 8.31
C PHE A 212 11.38 11.55 7.20
N ILE A 213 12.49 11.50 6.45
CA ILE A 213 12.72 12.44 5.34
C ILE A 213 11.63 12.34 4.26
N PRO A 214 11.22 11.15 3.78
CA PRO A 214 10.12 11.04 2.82
C PRO A 214 8.79 11.60 3.34
N ILE A 215 8.57 11.52 4.65
CA ILE A 215 7.39 12.12 5.30
C ILE A 215 7.51 13.64 5.29
N ALA A 216 8.68 14.18 5.65
CA ALA A 216 8.94 15.62 5.66
C ALA A 216 8.73 16.24 4.26
N GLU A 217 9.22 15.56 3.22
CA GLU A 217 9.04 15.99 1.83
C GLU A 217 7.56 15.99 1.42
N LYS A 218 6.84 14.89 1.68
CA LYS A 218 5.43 14.74 1.33
C LYS A 218 4.52 15.72 2.06
N THR A 219 4.86 16.10 3.28
CA THR A 219 4.10 17.04 4.12
C THR A 219 4.54 18.50 3.99
N GLY A 220 5.62 18.77 3.24
CA GLY A 220 6.21 20.11 3.11
C GLY A 220 7.03 20.55 4.32
N LEU A 221 7.13 19.76 5.37
CA LEU A 221 7.91 20.06 6.58
C LEU A 221 9.42 20.12 6.31
N ILE A 222 9.88 19.54 5.22
CA ILE A 222 11.30 19.56 4.83
C ILE A 222 11.86 20.97 4.69
N GLN A 223 11.00 21.96 4.37
CA GLN A 223 11.41 23.38 4.26
C GLN A 223 11.70 24.03 5.62
N SER A 224 11.24 23.42 6.70
CA SER A 224 11.38 23.92 8.07
C SER A 224 12.46 23.16 8.87
N ILE A 225 13.04 22.15 8.29
CA ILE A 225 14.09 21.31 8.83
C ILE A 225 15.46 21.78 8.31
#